data_8cf683b34de7030812f210e6a2f45e15
#
_entry.id   8cf683b34de7030812f210e6a2f45e15
#
_cell.length_a   1.000
_cell.length_b   1.000
_cell.length_c   1.000
_cell.angle_alpha   90.00
_cell.angle_beta   90.00
_cell.angle_gamma   90.00
#
_symmetry.space_group_name_H-M   'P 1'
#
loop_
_entity.id
_entity.type
_entity.pdbx_description
1 polymer ?
#
loop_
_entity_poly.entity_id
_entity_poly.type
_entity_poly.pdbx_seq_one_letter_code
_entity_poly.pdbx_strand_id
1 'polypeptide(L)'
;MQVDIKNKILPNIFDEKIFFTFNVLPNLVCKFIKREILCNCVNKVNSYVSMGEDLDFVVQSLSFAHTFRVINITPYHYVQRQNSMVRTSVSYESVIGLYNDLMSIELAEDNANWQQQVCTYMSFILQLKKMNMFIKNSSFFDKLKNKKIVVYGAGNYGRSFIEAAVNELGAGIEAVADSNWKNIIDWTDQDVIAPEEVTKRDFDIIYIAILNEKVCQNIKSNLINMGIEEDKILYYGIGDVRIDEIKNILKLMQNKLVL
;
A
#
# COMPACT_ATOMS: atom_id res chain seq x y z
N MET A 1 -14.10 18.11 -24.97
CA MET A 1 -15.10 17.56 -24.03
C MET A 1 -14.66 17.96 -22.64
N GLN A 2 -15.47 18.75 -21.94
CA GLN A 2 -15.18 19.12 -20.55
C GLN A 2 -15.48 17.89 -19.68
N VAL A 3 -14.45 17.29 -19.11
CA VAL A 3 -14.63 16.12 -18.22
C VAL A 3 -14.90 16.67 -16.84
N ASP A 4 -15.94 16.18 -16.20
CA ASP A 4 -16.24 16.49 -14.81
C ASP A 4 -15.21 15.78 -13.91
N ILE A 5 -14.17 16.54 -13.56
CA ILE A 5 -13.02 16.00 -12.84
C ILE A 5 -13.42 15.58 -11.43
N LYS A 6 -14.24 16.38 -10.75
CA LYS A 6 -14.64 16.14 -9.37
C LYS A 6 -15.51 14.90 -9.22
N ASN A 7 -16.40 14.65 -10.20
CA ASN A 7 -17.33 13.52 -10.11
C ASN A 7 -16.87 12.28 -10.88
N LYS A 8 -15.92 12.40 -11.84
CA LYS A 8 -15.52 11.29 -12.70
C LYS A 8 -14.05 10.88 -12.58
N ILE A 9 -13.17 11.79 -12.22
CA ILE A 9 -11.72 11.50 -12.13
C ILE A 9 -11.32 11.27 -10.67
N LEU A 10 -11.60 12.25 -9.79
CA LEU A 10 -11.20 12.16 -8.38
C LEU A 10 -11.77 10.91 -7.67
N PRO A 11 -13.07 10.59 -7.81
CA PRO A 11 -13.62 9.39 -7.17
C PRO A 11 -13.10 8.06 -7.74
N ASN A 12 -12.29 8.11 -8.80
CA ASN A 12 -11.76 6.93 -9.48
C ASN A 12 -10.24 6.99 -9.65
N ILE A 13 -9.52 7.65 -8.77
CA ILE A 13 -8.04 7.70 -8.82
C ILE A 13 -7.44 6.32 -8.60
N PHE A 14 -8.00 5.55 -7.66
CA PHE A 14 -7.62 4.16 -7.39
C PHE A 14 -8.56 3.20 -8.11
N ASP A 15 -8.05 2.03 -8.45
CA ASP A 15 -8.88 0.93 -8.93
C ASP A 15 -9.68 0.36 -7.74
N GLU A 16 -11.01 0.31 -7.87
CA GLU A 16 -11.89 -0.19 -6.80
C GLU A 16 -11.89 -1.71 -6.66
N LYS A 17 -11.29 -2.41 -7.60
CA LYS A 17 -11.31 -3.89 -7.67
C LYS A 17 -9.97 -4.53 -7.35
N ILE A 18 -8.89 -3.77 -7.43
CA ILE A 18 -7.53 -4.31 -7.32
C ILE A 18 -6.69 -3.41 -6.41
N PHE A 19 -6.27 -3.95 -5.27
CA PHE A 19 -5.40 -3.25 -4.35
C PHE A 19 -4.06 -2.85 -5.00
N PHE A 20 -3.59 -1.64 -4.71
CA PHE A 20 -2.37 -1.08 -5.27
C PHE A 20 -2.38 -0.90 -6.80
N THR A 21 -3.53 -0.57 -7.37
CA THR A 21 -3.67 -0.19 -8.77
C THR A 21 -4.26 1.22 -8.86
N PHE A 22 -3.72 2.02 -9.77
CA PHE A 22 -4.07 3.44 -9.90
C PHE A 22 -4.59 3.71 -11.31
N ASN A 23 -5.77 4.30 -11.43
CA ASN A 23 -6.32 4.78 -12.69
C ASN A 23 -5.66 6.12 -13.09
N VAL A 24 -5.24 6.91 -12.10
CA VAL A 24 -4.38 8.08 -12.31
C VAL A 24 -3.11 7.87 -11.49
N LEU A 25 -1.96 7.81 -12.16
CA LEU A 25 -0.67 7.60 -11.49
C LEU A 25 -0.44 8.68 -10.41
N PRO A 26 -0.07 8.28 -9.19
CA PRO A 26 0.10 9.21 -8.07
C PRO A 26 1.31 10.14 -8.20
N ASN A 27 2.30 9.78 -9.01
CA ASN A 27 3.55 10.55 -9.14
C ASN A 27 3.32 11.85 -9.88
N LEU A 28 3.99 12.93 -9.50
CA LEU A 28 3.99 14.22 -10.21
C LEU A 28 4.68 14.17 -11.57
N VAL A 29 5.63 13.24 -11.76
CA VAL A 29 6.29 13.03 -13.05
C VAL A 29 5.30 12.64 -14.15
N CYS A 30 5.62 12.93 -15.38
CA CYS A 30 4.75 12.73 -16.55
C CYS A 30 3.44 13.54 -16.52
N LYS A 31 3.41 14.66 -15.80
CA LYS A 31 2.26 15.57 -15.75
C LYS A 31 2.67 16.99 -16.13
N PHE A 32 1.84 17.63 -16.94
CA PHE A 32 1.94 19.04 -17.25
C PHE A 32 0.76 19.76 -16.58
N ILE A 33 1.07 20.56 -15.57
CA ILE A 33 0.07 21.25 -14.76
C ILE A 33 0.23 22.75 -14.97
N LYS A 34 -0.86 23.47 -15.21
CA LYS A 34 -0.82 24.93 -15.33
C LYS A 34 -0.28 25.55 -14.05
N ARG A 35 0.60 26.56 -14.21
CA ARG A 35 1.21 27.25 -13.07
C ARG A 35 0.18 27.80 -12.07
N GLU A 36 -0.92 28.39 -12.56
CA GLU A 36 -1.99 28.90 -11.70
C GLU A 36 -2.60 27.83 -10.80
N ILE A 37 -2.78 26.60 -11.30
CA ILE A 37 -3.28 25.47 -10.52
C ILE A 37 -2.25 25.09 -9.45
N LEU A 38 -0.95 24.97 -9.83
CA LEU A 38 0.11 24.65 -8.86
C LEU A 38 0.19 25.72 -7.75
N CYS A 39 0.09 27.00 -8.07
CA CYS A 39 0.10 28.06 -7.07
C CYS A 39 -1.05 27.94 -6.07
N ASN A 40 -2.23 27.47 -6.51
CA ASN A 40 -3.35 27.22 -5.63
C ASN A 40 -3.16 25.97 -4.74
N CYS A 41 -2.37 24.99 -5.19
CA CYS A 41 -2.11 23.75 -4.46
C CYS A 41 -1.03 23.89 -3.37
N VAL A 42 0.00 24.72 -3.59
CA VAL A 42 1.18 24.82 -2.71
C VAL A 42 0.82 25.05 -1.26
N ASN A 43 -0.22 25.85 -0.99
CA ASN A 43 -0.67 26.12 0.39
C ASN A 43 -1.64 25.06 0.96
N LYS A 44 -1.96 24.03 0.18
CA LYS A 44 -2.88 22.96 0.60
C LYS A 44 -2.16 21.67 0.98
N VAL A 45 -0.90 21.52 0.55
CA VAL A 45 -0.08 20.36 0.85
C VAL A 45 0.85 20.68 2.02
N ASN A 46 0.79 19.88 3.05
CA ASN A 46 1.61 20.07 4.24
C ASN A 46 3.09 19.77 3.93
N SER A 47 3.97 20.71 4.25
CA SER A 47 5.42 20.63 3.96
C SER A 47 6.15 19.49 4.70
N TYR A 48 5.56 18.92 5.74
CA TYR A 48 6.11 17.80 6.49
C TYR A 48 5.67 16.43 5.95
N VAL A 49 4.78 16.37 4.97
CA VAL A 49 4.43 15.12 4.28
C VAL A 49 5.63 14.70 3.43
N SER A 50 6.27 13.61 3.81
CA SER A 50 7.49 13.10 3.18
C SER A 50 7.27 11.82 2.36
N MET A 51 6.04 11.29 2.35
CA MET A 51 5.63 10.16 1.52
C MET A 51 4.17 10.31 1.14
N GLY A 52 3.89 10.16 -0.16
CA GLY A 52 2.56 10.40 -0.72
C GLY A 52 2.32 11.87 -1.09
N GLU A 53 3.32 12.74 -0.92
CA GLU A 53 3.28 14.14 -1.32
C GLU A 53 2.95 14.31 -2.80
N ASP A 54 3.48 13.44 -3.64
CA ASP A 54 3.19 13.41 -5.08
C ASP A 54 1.69 13.18 -5.35
N LEU A 55 1.09 12.19 -4.65
CA LEU A 55 -0.35 11.94 -4.76
C LEU A 55 -1.16 13.13 -4.27
N ASP A 56 -0.78 13.70 -3.12
CA ASP A 56 -1.48 14.85 -2.56
C ASP A 56 -1.49 16.02 -3.55
N PHE A 57 -0.32 16.37 -4.13
CA PHE A 57 -0.24 17.39 -5.19
C PHE A 57 -1.09 17.04 -6.42
N VAL A 58 -1.10 15.79 -6.85
CA VAL A 58 -1.92 15.34 -7.99
C VAL A 58 -3.40 15.52 -7.69
N VAL A 59 -3.85 15.09 -6.53
CA VAL A 59 -5.27 15.17 -6.13
C VAL A 59 -5.69 16.62 -5.94
N GLN A 60 -4.88 17.44 -5.24
CA GLN A 60 -5.12 18.87 -5.08
C GLN A 60 -5.17 19.57 -6.46
N SER A 61 -4.24 19.25 -7.36
CA SER A 61 -4.24 19.83 -8.71
C SER A 61 -5.50 19.47 -9.50
N LEU A 62 -5.98 18.24 -9.38
CA LEU A 62 -7.23 17.79 -10.01
C LEU A 62 -8.45 18.51 -9.44
N SER A 63 -8.46 18.80 -8.13
CA SER A 63 -9.58 19.52 -7.48
C SER A 63 -9.74 20.96 -7.98
N PHE A 64 -8.66 21.60 -8.42
CA PHE A 64 -8.65 22.95 -9.02
C PHE A 64 -8.74 22.96 -10.55
N ALA A 65 -8.54 21.80 -11.21
CA ALA A 65 -8.52 21.72 -12.65
C ALA A 65 -9.94 21.70 -13.25
N HIS A 66 -10.14 22.45 -14.34
CA HIS A 66 -11.37 22.42 -15.14
C HIS A 66 -11.28 21.43 -16.32
N THR A 67 -10.06 21.06 -16.72
CA THR A 67 -9.83 20.17 -17.86
C THR A 67 -8.71 19.21 -17.56
N PHE A 68 -8.89 17.95 -18.01
CA PHE A 68 -7.91 16.88 -17.92
C PHE A 68 -7.75 16.24 -19.31
N ARG A 69 -6.49 15.97 -19.71
CA ARG A 69 -6.20 15.31 -20.98
C ARG A 69 -5.07 14.30 -20.80
N VAL A 70 -5.28 13.11 -21.30
CA VAL A 70 -4.23 12.10 -21.44
C VAL A 70 -3.58 12.28 -22.82
N ILE A 71 -2.25 12.27 -22.88
CA ILE A 71 -1.47 12.33 -24.09
C ILE A 71 -0.53 11.12 -24.18
N ASN A 72 -0.40 10.54 -25.36
CA ASN A 72 0.42 9.35 -25.57
C ASN A 72 1.88 9.74 -25.89
N ILE A 73 2.58 10.21 -24.84
CA ILE A 73 4.02 10.50 -24.91
C ILE A 73 4.70 9.98 -23.64
N THR A 74 5.99 9.70 -23.72
CA THR A 74 6.82 9.31 -22.58
C THR A 74 7.86 10.39 -22.29
N PRO A 75 7.50 11.49 -21.59
CA PRO A 75 8.37 12.66 -21.43
C PRO A 75 9.40 12.49 -20.30
N TYR A 76 9.38 11.40 -19.57
CA TYR A 76 10.18 11.23 -18.36
C TYR A 76 10.86 9.86 -18.31
N HIS A 77 12.17 9.85 -17.97
CA HIS A 77 12.93 8.64 -17.68
C HIS A 77 13.17 8.52 -16.17
N TYR A 78 12.59 7.49 -15.56
CA TYR A 78 12.76 7.22 -14.12
C TYR A 78 14.06 6.46 -13.87
N VAL A 79 15.03 7.13 -13.25
CA VAL A 79 16.30 6.51 -12.84
C VAL A 79 16.20 6.04 -11.40
N GLN A 80 16.29 4.73 -11.19
CA GLN A 80 16.32 4.16 -9.84
C GLN A 80 17.67 4.44 -9.16
N ARG A 81 17.63 5.00 -7.95
CA ARG A 81 18.81 5.26 -7.13
C ARG A 81 18.77 4.42 -5.86
N GLN A 82 19.95 3.99 -5.37
CA GLN A 82 20.05 3.19 -4.13
C GLN A 82 19.50 3.93 -2.90
N ASN A 83 19.64 5.24 -2.82
CA ASN A 83 19.20 6.10 -1.70
C ASN A 83 17.85 6.78 -2.00
N SER A 84 16.90 6.08 -2.60
CA SER A 84 15.55 6.62 -2.83
C SER A 84 14.81 6.87 -1.49
N MET A 85 14.04 7.97 -1.42
CA MET A 85 13.19 8.33 -0.26
C MET A 85 12.20 7.21 0.14
N VAL A 86 11.85 6.33 -0.80
CA VAL A 86 11.00 5.15 -0.51
C VAL A 86 11.59 4.25 0.59
N ARG A 87 12.91 4.30 0.83
CA ARG A 87 13.61 3.49 1.83
C ARG A 87 13.72 4.15 3.21
N THR A 88 13.35 5.43 3.34
CA THR A 88 13.44 6.15 4.62
C THR A 88 12.24 5.87 5.52
N SER A 89 12.44 6.00 6.83
CA SER A 89 11.35 6.00 7.81
C SER A 89 10.47 7.24 7.62
N VAL A 90 9.18 7.10 7.89
CA VAL A 90 8.20 8.19 7.80
C VAL A 90 7.66 8.49 9.20
N SER A 91 7.57 9.78 9.59
CA SER A 91 7.03 10.18 10.88
C SER A 91 5.51 9.91 10.97
N TYR A 92 4.97 9.85 12.17
CA TYR A 92 3.52 9.80 12.37
C TYR A 92 2.84 11.05 11.84
N GLU A 93 3.46 12.20 12.09
CA GLU A 93 2.99 13.50 11.62
C GLU A 93 2.82 13.54 10.10
N SER A 94 3.80 13.02 9.34
CA SER A 94 3.73 12.92 7.89
C SER A 94 2.55 12.06 7.42
N VAL A 95 2.32 10.89 8.04
CA VAL A 95 1.21 10.00 7.69
C VAL A 95 -0.15 10.63 8.00
N ILE A 96 -0.27 11.30 9.15
CA ILE A 96 -1.50 11.97 9.57
C ILE A 96 -1.75 13.21 8.70
N GLY A 97 -0.71 13.97 8.38
CA GLY A 97 -0.80 15.11 7.49
C GLY A 97 -1.33 14.73 6.13
N LEU A 98 -0.78 13.70 5.50
CA LEU A 98 -1.27 13.17 4.24
C LEU A 98 -2.74 12.79 4.30
N TYR A 99 -3.15 12.06 5.35
CA TYR A 99 -4.56 11.69 5.53
C TYR A 99 -5.47 12.92 5.61
N ASN A 100 -5.08 13.92 6.42
CA ASN A 100 -5.87 15.14 6.60
C ASN A 100 -5.96 15.95 5.31
N ASP A 101 -4.86 16.07 4.55
CA ASP A 101 -4.83 16.79 3.28
C ASP A 101 -5.77 16.13 2.26
N LEU A 102 -5.68 14.80 2.09
CA LEU A 102 -6.57 14.07 1.20
C LEU A 102 -8.04 14.17 1.64
N MET A 103 -8.32 14.08 2.95
CA MET A 103 -9.69 14.20 3.47
C MET A 103 -10.25 15.62 3.40
N SER A 104 -9.41 16.64 3.26
CA SER A 104 -9.82 18.03 3.11
C SER A 104 -10.37 18.38 1.72
N ILE A 105 -10.26 17.45 0.75
CA ILE A 105 -10.72 17.68 -0.62
C ILE A 105 -12.24 17.65 -0.68
N GLU A 106 -12.81 18.77 -1.10
CA GLU A 106 -14.26 18.92 -1.31
C GLU A 106 -14.65 18.30 -2.67
N LEU A 107 -15.37 17.20 -2.61
CA LEU A 107 -16.04 16.60 -3.77
C LEU A 107 -17.46 17.17 -3.90
N ALA A 108 -17.98 17.20 -5.14
CA ALA A 108 -19.33 17.69 -5.38
C ALA A 108 -20.40 16.70 -4.91
N GLU A 109 -20.12 15.41 -4.92
CA GLU A 109 -21.02 14.31 -4.55
C GLU A 109 -20.20 13.15 -3.94
N ASP A 110 -20.83 12.36 -3.07
CA ASP A 110 -20.37 11.12 -2.46
C ASP A 110 -18.98 11.12 -1.76
N ASN A 111 -19.00 11.64 -0.52
CA ASN A 111 -17.86 11.54 0.37
C ASN A 111 -17.51 10.08 0.80
N ALA A 112 -18.43 9.12 0.68
CA ALA A 112 -18.20 7.75 1.14
C ALA A 112 -17.20 7.01 0.25
N ASN A 113 -17.34 7.11 -1.07
CA ASN A 113 -16.39 6.51 -2.01
C ASN A 113 -15.01 7.15 -1.87
N TRP A 114 -14.92 8.48 -1.73
CA TRP A 114 -13.64 9.14 -1.50
C TRP A 114 -12.97 8.69 -0.21
N GLN A 115 -13.73 8.59 0.88
CA GLN A 115 -13.22 8.06 2.15
C GLN A 115 -12.67 6.63 1.99
N GLN A 116 -13.40 5.76 1.27
CA GLN A 116 -12.92 4.41 0.98
C GLN A 116 -11.60 4.43 0.21
N GLN A 117 -11.48 5.26 -0.82
CA GLN A 117 -10.25 5.38 -1.61
C GLN A 117 -9.09 5.91 -0.78
N VAL A 118 -9.29 6.97 0.00
CA VAL A 118 -8.26 7.50 0.90
C VAL A 118 -7.84 6.44 1.92
N CYS A 119 -8.79 5.74 2.57
CA CYS A 119 -8.44 4.69 3.52
C CYS A 119 -7.71 3.50 2.85
N THR A 120 -8.06 3.15 1.61
CA THR A 120 -7.33 2.14 0.83
C THR A 120 -5.87 2.57 0.61
N TYR A 121 -5.65 3.82 0.21
CA TYR A 121 -4.30 4.34 0.06
C TYR A 121 -3.55 4.42 1.40
N MET A 122 -4.21 4.86 2.47
CA MET A 122 -3.61 4.89 3.80
C MET A 122 -3.24 3.50 4.31
N SER A 123 -4.05 2.47 4.04
CA SER A 123 -3.69 1.09 4.38
C SER A 123 -2.40 0.65 3.69
N PHE A 124 -2.19 1.05 2.43
CA PHE A 124 -0.95 0.83 1.70
C PHE A 124 0.24 1.55 2.37
N ILE A 125 0.10 2.84 2.72
CA ILE A 125 1.14 3.58 3.44
C ILE A 125 1.48 2.94 4.79
N LEU A 126 0.47 2.51 5.54
CA LEU A 126 0.64 1.84 6.82
C LEU A 126 1.40 0.51 6.67
N GLN A 127 1.06 -0.29 5.69
CA GLN A 127 1.77 -1.54 5.38
C GLN A 127 3.24 -1.30 5.03
N LEU A 128 3.55 -0.25 4.26
CA LEU A 128 4.92 0.06 3.86
C LEU A 128 5.76 0.67 4.98
N LYS A 129 5.16 1.48 5.85
CA LYS A 129 5.89 2.38 6.74
C LYS A 129 5.59 2.21 8.22
N LYS A 130 4.49 1.54 8.56
CA LYS A 130 4.01 1.36 9.94
C LYS A 130 3.46 -0.06 10.16
N MET A 131 4.13 -1.04 9.61
CA MET A 131 3.69 -2.44 9.58
C MET A 131 3.29 -2.98 10.97
N ASN A 132 4.09 -2.73 12.01
CA ASN A 132 3.77 -3.18 13.38
C ASN A 132 2.44 -2.61 13.87
N MET A 133 2.20 -1.30 13.67
CA MET A 133 0.91 -0.70 14.04
C MET A 133 -0.23 -1.25 13.21
N PHE A 134 0.01 -1.48 11.93
CA PHE A 134 -0.99 -2.00 11.02
C PHE A 134 -1.40 -3.43 11.39
N ILE A 135 -0.45 -4.34 11.53
CA ILE A 135 -0.68 -5.74 11.90
C ILE A 135 -1.38 -5.84 13.26
N LYS A 136 -0.92 -5.08 14.25
CA LYS A 136 -1.47 -5.12 15.61
C LYS A 136 -2.94 -4.68 15.69
N ASN A 137 -3.38 -3.78 14.81
CA ASN A 137 -4.67 -3.10 14.92
C ASN A 137 -5.62 -3.40 13.74
N SER A 138 -5.27 -4.33 12.86
CA SER A 138 -6.18 -4.81 11.81
C SER A 138 -6.61 -6.24 12.08
N SER A 139 -7.93 -6.46 12.14
CA SER A 139 -8.55 -7.75 12.41
C SER A 139 -8.24 -8.82 11.36
N PHE A 140 -7.85 -8.41 10.16
CA PHE A 140 -7.41 -9.32 9.11
C PHE A 140 -6.30 -10.26 9.60
N PHE A 141 -5.36 -9.74 10.38
CA PHE A 141 -4.19 -10.49 10.84
C PHE A 141 -4.44 -11.38 12.07
N ASP A 142 -5.64 -11.32 12.66
CA ASP A 142 -6.01 -12.23 13.77
C ASP A 142 -5.91 -13.70 13.38
N LYS A 143 -6.11 -14.02 12.11
CA LYS A 143 -5.96 -15.35 11.52
C LYS A 143 -4.54 -15.92 11.61
N LEU A 144 -3.55 -15.05 11.77
CA LEU A 144 -2.13 -15.41 11.82
C LEU A 144 -1.57 -15.52 13.24
N LYS A 145 -2.37 -15.18 14.27
CA LYS A 145 -1.92 -15.22 15.66
C LYS A 145 -1.53 -16.63 16.08
N ASN A 146 -0.29 -16.75 16.59
CA ASN A 146 0.30 -18.01 17.06
C ASN A 146 0.34 -19.12 16.00
N LYS A 147 0.37 -18.77 14.71
CA LYS A 147 0.40 -19.73 13.60
C LYS A 147 1.82 -19.95 13.09
N LYS A 148 2.06 -21.15 12.54
CA LYS A 148 3.22 -21.46 11.70
C LYS A 148 2.98 -20.94 10.30
N ILE A 149 3.79 -20.01 9.84
CA ILE A 149 3.57 -19.28 8.60
C ILE A 149 4.72 -19.50 7.62
N VAL A 150 4.39 -19.86 6.38
CA VAL A 150 5.28 -19.65 5.24
C VAL A 150 4.98 -18.27 4.66
N VAL A 151 6.00 -17.43 4.51
CA VAL A 151 5.85 -16.12 3.89
C VAL A 151 6.28 -16.20 2.44
N TYR A 152 5.40 -15.87 1.51
CA TYR A 152 5.74 -15.81 0.09
C TYR A 152 6.07 -14.37 -0.30
N GLY A 153 7.33 -14.13 -0.67
CA GLY A 153 7.89 -12.83 -1.04
C GLY A 153 9.02 -12.40 -0.11
N ALA A 154 10.26 -12.48 -0.60
CA ALA A 154 11.48 -12.17 0.14
C ALA A 154 11.96 -10.72 -0.05
N GLY A 155 11.10 -9.83 -0.51
CA GLY A 155 11.40 -8.40 -0.64
C GLY A 155 11.33 -7.62 0.68
N ASN A 156 11.53 -6.30 0.61
CA ASN A 156 11.48 -5.43 1.80
C ASN A 156 10.12 -5.51 2.53
N TYR A 157 9.02 -5.66 1.79
CA TYR A 157 7.70 -5.83 2.39
C TYR A 157 7.61 -7.12 3.19
N GLY A 158 8.11 -8.26 2.64
CA GLY A 158 8.14 -9.53 3.35
C GLY A 158 8.99 -9.48 4.62
N ARG A 159 10.14 -8.79 4.59
CA ARG A 159 10.98 -8.57 5.79
C ARG A 159 10.23 -7.81 6.88
N SER A 160 9.62 -6.69 6.52
CA SER A 160 8.84 -5.87 7.48
C SER A 160 7.63 -6.63 8.03
N PHE A 161 6.99 -7.44 7.18
CA PHE A 161 5.89 -8.30 7.61
C PHE A 161 6.34 -9.35 8.63
N ILE A 162 7.44 -10.06 8.36
CA ILE A 162 7.96 -11.10 9.26
C ILE A 162 8.29 -10.51 10.63
N GLU A 163 9.03 -9.41 10.66
CA GLU A 163 9.37 -8.73 11.91
C GLU A 163 8.10 -8.38 12.71
N ALA A 164 7.11 -7.79 12.06
CA ALA A 164 5.87 -7.40 12.70
C ALA A 164 5.01 -8.61 13.11
N ALA A 165 4.93 -9.66 12.30
CA ALA A 165 4.16 -10.87 12.60
C ALA A 165 4.71 -11.62 13.80
N VAL A 166 6.03 -11.75 13.90
CA VAL A 166 6.68 -12.37 15.06
C VAL A 166 6.42 -11.54 16.32
N ASN A 167 6.66 -10.22 16.25
CA ASN A 167 6.58 -9.35 17.43
C ASN A 167 5.15 -9.08 17.91
N GLU A 168 4.19 -8.91 17.01
CA GLU A 168 2.84 -8.46 17.37
C GLU A 168 1.81 -9.60 17.38
N LEU A 169 2.06 -10.71 16.66
CA LEU A 169 1.12 -11.84 16.56
C LEU A 169 1.65 -13.13 17.20
N GLY A 170 2.92 -13.19 17.60
CA GLY A 170 3.54 -14.41 18.06
C GLY A 170 3.63 -15.50 16.98
N ALA A 171 3.65 -15.12 15.71
CA ALA A 171 3.73 -16.05 14.59
C ALA A 171 5.10 -16.72 14.51
N GLY A 172 5.13 -18.02 14.26
CA GLY A 172 6.35 -18.75 13.91
C GLY A 172 6.57 -18.74 12.40
N ILE A 173 7.76 -18.34 11.95
CA ILE A 173 8.09 -18.35 10.51
C ILE A 173 8.78 -19.67 10.18
N GLU A 174 8.13 -20.50 9.36
CA GLU A 174 8.63 -21.80 8.93
C GLU A 174 9.66 -21.65 7.79
N ALA A 175 9.35 -20.83 6.80
CA ALA A 175 10.20 -20.54 5.66
C ALA A 175 9.76 -19.29 4.93
N VAL A 176 10.63 -18.78 4.06
CA VAL A 176 10.31 -17.71 3.11
C VAL A 176 10.41 -18.26 1.69
N ALA A 177 9.32 -18.25 0.94
CA ALA A 177 9.30 -18.68 -0.44
C ALA A 177 9.45 -17.47 -1.39
N ASP A 178 10.26 -17.59 -2.42
CA ASP A 178 10.38 -16.56 -3.46
C ASP A 178 10.78 -17.18 -4.81
N SER A 179 10.21 -16.70 -5.89
CA SER A 179 10.55 -17.16 -7.25
C SER A 179 12.00 -16.85 -7.63
N ASN A 180 12.59 -15.83 -7.01
CA ASN A 180 13.99 -15.44 -7.21
C ASN A 180 14.96 -15.98 -6.11
N TRP A 181 14.54 -17.00 -5.39
CA TRP A 181 15.24 -17.55 -4.21
C TRP A 181 16.75 -17.75 -4.41
N LYS A 182 17.19 -18.18 -5.60
CA LYS A 182 18.61 -18.43 -5.91
C LYS A 182 19.50 -17.19 -5.81
N ASN A 183 18.93 -16.00 -6.00
CA ASN A 183 19.66 -14.73 -6.00
C ASN A 183 19.49 -13.96 -4.70
N ILE A 184 18.77 -14.51 -3.73
CA ILE A 184 18.53 -13.87 -2.45
C ILE A 184 19.59 -14.33 -1.45
N ILE A 185 20.61 -13.50 -1.24
CA ILE A 185 21.77 -13.83 -0.43
C ILE A 185 21.66 -13.22 0.99
N ASP A 186 20.85 -12.19 1.18
CA ASP A 186 20.85 -11.35 2.39
C ASP A 186 19.86 -11.78 3.48
N TRP A 187 19.30 -12.99 3.39
CA TRP A 187 18.42 -13.53 4.42
C TRP A 187 19.22 -14.48 5.32
N THR A 188 19.70 -13.97 6.45
CA THR A 188 20.56 -14.73 7.37
C THR A 188 19.77 -15.53 8.40
N ASP A 189 18.53 -15.10 8.73
CA ASP A 189 17.76 -15.63 9.86
C ASP A 189 16.58 -16.53 9.44
N GLN A 190 16.35 -16.70 8.14
CA GLN A 190 15.23 -17.47 7.60
C GLN A 190 15.67 -18.36 6.44
N ASP A 191 15.07 -19.54 6.34
CA ASP A 191 15.27 -20.46 5.21
C ASP A 191 14.51 -19.93 3.98
N VAL A 192 15.24 -19.47 2.96
CA VAL A 192 14.64 -18.99 1.69
C VAL A 192 14.61 -20.14 0.71
N ILE A 193 13.40 -20.53 0.32
CA ILE A 193 13.11 -21.72 -0.48
C ILE A 193 12.48 -21.40 -1.83
N ALA A 194 12.61 -22.37 -2.75
CA ALA A 194 11.83 -22.35 -3.99
C ALA A 194 10.32 -22.48 -3.69
N PRO A 195 9.43 -21.87 -4.48
CA PRO A 195 7.99 -22.01 -4.30
C PRO A 195 7.51 -23.47 -4.27
N GLU A 196 8.12 -24.35 -5.04
CA GLU A 196 7.77 -25.77 -5.13
C GLU A 196 8.09 -26.55 -3.85
N GLU A 197 9.01 -26.04 -3.02
CA GLU A 197 9.37 -26.67 -1.76
C GLU A 197 8.39 -26.39 -0.62
N VAL A 198 7.47 -25.44 -0.81
CA VAL A 198 6.44 -25.11 0.18
C VAL A 198 5.60 -26.34 0.52
N THR A 199 5.29 -27.20 -0.47
CA THR A 199 4.49 -28.43 -0.25
C THR A 199 5.16 -29.46 0.67
N LYS A 200 6.46 -29.30 0.95
CA LYS A 200 7.25 -30.20 1.82
C LYS A 200 7.34 -29.66 3.25
N ARG A 201 6.79 -28.49 3.54
CA ARG A 201 6.87 -27.84 4.84
C ARG A 201 5.61 -28.09 5.66
N ASP A 202 5.78 -28.09 6.98
CA ASP A 202 4.68 -28.16 7.94
C ASP A 202 4.28 -26.76 8.38
N PHE A 203 3.14 -26.27 7.93
CA PHE A 203 2.66 -24.91 8.20
C PHE A 203 1.12 -24.86 8.34
N ASP A 204 0.63 -23.83 9.02
CA ASP A 204 -0.79 -23.54 9.12
C ASP A 204 -1.26 -22.67 7.94
N ILE A 205 -0.49 -21.64 7.59
CA ILE A 205 -0.88 -20.60 6.63
C ILE A 205 0.31 -20.20 5.75
N ILE A 206 0.03 -19.92 4.49
CA ILE A 206 0.92 -19.16 3.60
C ILE A 206 0.41 -17.74 3.53
N TYR A 207 1.24 -16.77 3.93
CA TYR A 207 0.95 -15.36 3.72
C TYR A 207 1.74 -14.81 2.53
N ILE A 208 1.04 -14.32 1.50
CA ILE A 208 1.67 -13.71 0.34
C ILE A 208 1.98 -12.25 0.67
N ALA A 209 3.24 -11.96 0.97
CA ALA A 209 3.74 -10.65 1.35
C ALA A 209 4.12 -9.82 0.11
N ILE A 210 3.13 -9.50 -0.72
CA ILE A 210 3.26 -8.72 -1.95
C ILE A 210 2.10 -7.73 -2.00
N LEU A 211 2.39 -6.46 -2.33
CA LEU A 211 1.39 -5.39 -2.32
C LEU A 211 0.50 -5.39 -3.55
N ASN A 212 1.00 -5.85 -4.70
CA ASN A 212 0.22 -5.91 -5.92
C ASN A 212 -0.75 -7.09 -5.88
N GLU A 213 -2.02 -6.83 -5.69
CA GLU A 213 -3.06 -7.85 -5.53
C GLU A 213 -3.19 -8.77 -6.76
N LYS A 214 -2.98 -8.26 -7.97
CA LYS A 214 -3.00 -9.07 -9.19
C LYS A 214 -1.87 -10.11 -9.20
N VAL A 215 -0.71 -9.74 -8.67
CA VAL A 215 0.40 -10.68 -8.48
C VAL A 215 0.06 -11.69 -7.39
N CYS A 216 -0.56 -11.26 -6.30
CA CYS A 216 -1.02 -12.16 -5.23
C CYS A 216 -2.01 -13.20 -5.74
N GLN A 217 -2.98 -12.79 -6.55
CA GLN A 217 -3.96 -13.70 -7.17
C GLN A 217 -3.30 -14.74 -8.06
N ASN A 218 -2.30 -14.36 -8.86
CA ASN A 218 -1.53 -15.29 -9.68
C ASN A 218 -0.75 -16.30 -8.85
N ILE A 219 -0.08 -15.82 -7.79
CA ILE A 219 0.66 -16.69 -6.86
C ILE A 219 -0.30 -17.64 -6.14
N LYS A 220 -1.42 -17.14 -5.65
CA LYS A 220 -2.46 -17.96 -5.02
C LYS A 220 -2.93 -19.08 -5.95
N SER A 221 -3.22 -18.76 -7.20
CA SER A 221 -3.63 -19.75 -8.21
C SER A 221 -2.55 -20.81 -8.44
N ASN A 222 -1.28 -20.43 -8.50
CA ASN A 222 -0.18 -21.36 -8.65
C ASN A 222 -0.04 -22.29 -7.43
N LEU A 223 -0.15 -21.77 -6.23
CA LEU A 223 -0.09 -22.57 -4.99
C LEU A 223 -1.25 -23.57 -4.90
N ILE A 224 -2.46 -23.17 -5.30
CA ILE A 224 -3.61 -24.09 -5.40
C ILE A 224 -3.34 -25.21 -6.42
N ASN A 225 -2.78 -24.88 -7.59
CA ASN A 225 -2.40 -25.87 -8.59
C ASN A 225 -1.31 -26.85 -8.11
N MET A 226 -0.51 -26.45 -7.10
CA MET A 226 0.47 -27.32 -6.44
C MET A 226 -0.14 -28.18 -5.33
N GLY A 227 -1.46 -28.09 -5.11
CA GLY A 227 -2.20 -28.88 -4.12
C GLY A 227 -2.33 -28.24 -2.74
N ILE A 228 -1.98 -26.96 -2.58
CA ILE A 228 -2.22 -26.23 -1.32
C ILE A 228 -3.71 -25.87 -1.23
N GLU A 229 -4.31 -26.12 -0.06
CA GLU A 229 -5.71 -25.77 0.23
C GLU A 229 -5.89 -24.24 0.19
N GLU A 230 -6.97 -23.78 -0.45
CA GLU A 230 -7.19 -22.35 -0.70
C GLU A 230 -7.32 -21.52 0.58
N ASP A 231 -7.92 -22.07 1.63
CA ASP A 231 -8.13 -21.45 2.93
C ASP A 231 -6.83 -21.26 3.73
N LYS A 232 -5.78 -21.98 3.37
CA LYS A 232 -4.43 -21.79 3.91
C LYS A 232 -3.64 -20.68 3.24
N ILE A 233 -4.14 -20.06 2.16
CA ILE A 233 -3.42 -19.04 1.40
C ILE A 233 -4.06 -17.68 1.62
N LEU A 234 -3.34 -16.76 2.26
CA LEU A 234 -3.81 -15.42 2.58
C LEU A 234 -2.93 -14.34 1.96
N TYR A 235 -3.53 -13.24 1.58
CA TYR A 235 -2.90 -11.96 1.26
C TYR A 235 -3.87 -10.85 1.64
N TYR A 236 -3.35 -9.66 1.94
CA TYR A 236 -4.19 -8.50 2.19
C TYR A 236 -4.56 -7.84 0.87
N GLY A 237 -5.84 -7.79 0.58
CA GLY A 237 -6.40 -7.23 -0.65
C GLY A 237 -7.37 -6.08 -0.40
N ILE A 238 -7.94 -5.54 -1.47
CA ILE A 238 -8.88 -4.40 -1.38
C ILE A 238 -10.13 -4.74 -0.57
N GLY A 239 -10.60 -5.99 -0.64
CA GLY A 239 -11.75 -6.47 0.12
C GLY A 239 -11.53 -6.54 1.65
N ASP A 240 -10.26 -6.44 2.08
CA ASP A 240 -9.88 -6.51 3.50
C ASP A 240 -9.76 -5.13 4.15
N VAL A 241 -9.80 -4.06 3.35
CA VAL A 241 -9.70 -2.68 3.86
C VAL A 241 -10.94 -2.33 4.68
N ARG A 242 -10.74 -2.02 5.95
CA ARG A 242 -11.78 -1.58 6.88
C ARG A 242 -11.54 -0.14 7.27
N ILE A 243 -12.44 0.76 6.84
CA ILE A 243 -12.35 2.21 7.08
C ILE A 243 -12.16 2.52 8.56
N ASP A 244 -12.95 1.88 9.42
CA ASP A 244 -12.92 2.12 10.85
C ASP A 244 -11.59 1.71 11.50
N GLU A 245 -11.00 0.59 11.04
CA GLU A 245 -9.67 0.16 11.51
C GLU A 245 -8.60 1.15 11.10
N ILE A 246 -8.60 1.59 9.84
CA ILE A 246 -7.64 2.59 9.35
C ILE A 246 -7.75 3.89 10.14
N LYS A 247 -8.96 4.42 10.32
CA LYS A 247 -9.20 5.63 11.12
C LYS A 247 -8.74 5.46 12.57
N ASN A 248 -8.98 4.29 13.17
CA ASN A 248 -8.50 4.00 14.53
C ASN A 248 -6.98 3.99 14.61
N ILE A 249 -6.28 3.38 13.66
CA ILE A 249 -4.80 3.38 13.61
C ILE A 249 -4.27 4.81 13.50
N LEU A 250 -4.84 5.63 12.62
CA LEU A 250 -4.45 7.03 12.47
C LEU A 250 -4.67 7.84 13.76
N LYS A 251 -5.79 7.62 14.43
CA LYS A 251 -6.07 8.23 15.76
C LYS A 251 -5.06 7.80 16.82
N LEU A 252 -4.68 6.52 16.86
CA LEU A 252 -3.64 6.04 17.77
C LEU A 252 -2.29 6.68 17.49
N MET A 253 -1.95 6.91 16.21
CA MET A 253 -0.74 7.63 15.82
C MET A 253 -0.79 9.09 16.27
N GLN A 254 -1.93 9.76 16.10
CA GLN A 254 -2.12 11.14 16.52
C GLN A 254 -1.97 11.31 18.03
N ASN A 255 -2.51 10.40 18.83
CA ASN A 255 -2.38 10.42 20.28
C ASN A 255 -0.91 10.29 20.75
N LYS A 256 -0.06 9.58 19.97
CA LYS A 256 1.37 9.47 20.26
C LYS A 256 2.19 10.72 19.93
N LEU A 257 1.64 11.66 19.17
CA LEU A 257 2.28 12.96 18.90
C LEU A 257 2.00 13.98 20.01
N VAL A 258 1.00 13.77 20.83
CA VAL A 258 0.57 14.69 21.91
C VAL A 258 1.26 14.35 23.25
N LEU A 259 1.88 13.18 23.36
CA LEU A 259 2.67 12.73 24.52
C LEU A 259 4.16 13.05 24.35
#